data_cee74756440562ec3668240d2b0426cc
#
_entry.id   cee74756440562ec3668240d2b0426cc
#
_cell.length_a   1.000
_cell.length_b   1.000
_cell.length_c   1.000
_cell.angle_alpha   90.00
_cell.angle_beta   90.00
_cell.angle_gamma   90.00
#
_symmetry.space_group_name_H-M   'P 1'
#
loop_
_entity.id
_entity.type
_entity.pdbx_description
1 polymer ?
#
loop_
_entity_poly.entity_id
_entity_poly.type
_entity_poly.pdbx_seq_one_letter_code
_entity_poly.pdbx_strand_id
1 'polypeptide(L)'
;MDSTAKQILLIENDPHMARVVPRRLTLAGYQVVVAHNVEEAHHALAYALFQLAIIDIRVSDDRSDSDTSGFMLARQLPPAIPCLFHTAHDTKENIREALGSIGAEDIIAKDDVDAPVRLLARVEELFRDSVGVNFDLTIDSSVQLPQIAQQLARANPEDTPAPQATDLTLILRRLFREATTVHLTPLFAPETNAPARSGAVLLRVQERRPQGSPVAMVLKLGSKAAIASEAAHYRASKPYLGGQRLAQLEGEAYSRRVGGLLYSLIGAHAAGSVHPLSEVLFTQETDVVINLLDRFFSQTFSQIFADAQPATLDLTEHYTTHLGLTVEKLRARVRALDPTLLTRATIQWPGMQRALPNPLALAIHDHAFRSLGTVATHTTLCHGDLHSRNILVDEEQHFWLIDFARASLSHSLRDFAELETDIKFQVLSPQPLADFVAFESALAAPSGWEEEPTAILLPTHLQQAFDIIVALRRIARERLSLSGSMEAYYQALFWHALNVVRMKTFSRAHKRQALVAAALVTERLQKSLDRMPTDSYT
;
A
#
# COMPACT_ATOMS: atom_id res chain seq x y z
N MET A 1 20.37 9.34 20.58
CA MET A 1 20.27 10.78 20.30
C MET A 1 18.84 11.19 20.65
N ASP A 2 18.72 12.28 21.36
CA ASP A 2 17.42 12.77 21.83
C ASP A 2 16.55 13.14 20.63
N SER A 3 15.40 12.49 20.47
CA SER A 3 14.51 12.68 19.32
C SER A 3 13.79 14.03 19.32
N THR A 4 14.01 14.83 20.35
CA THR A 4 13.46 16.18 20.50
C THR A 4 14.38 17.26 19.95
N ALA A 5 15.61 16.94 19.61
CA ALA A 5 16.60 17.93 19.20
C ALA A 5 16.32 18.48 17.79
N LYS A 6 16.28 19.81 17.69
CA LYS A 6 16.17 20.56 16.43
C LYS A 6 17.52 20.48 15.70
N GLN A 7 17.66 19.55 14.75
CA GLN A 7 18.93 19.28 14.06
C GLN A 7 19.06 20.05 12.75
N ILE A 8 20.15 20.75 12.58
CA ILE A 8 20.49 21.52 11.39
C ILE A 8 21.77 20.94 10.79
N LEU A 9 21.78 20.71 9.47
CA LEU A 9 22.99 20.44 8.71
C LEU A 9 23.52 21.75 8.16
N LEU A 10 24.71 22.16 8.58
CA LEU A 10 25.42 23.29 8.02
C LEU A 10 26.52 22.75 7.07
N ILE A 11 26.45 23.20 5.81
CA ILE A 11 27.41 22.81 4.78
C ILE A 11 28.22 24.07 4.43
N GLU A 12 29.45 24.12 4.94
CA GLU A 12 30.25 25.32 4.95
C GLU A 12 31.76 24.96 4.91
N ASN A 13 32.45 25.39 3.85
CA ASN A 13 33.85 25.13 3.67
C ASN A 13 34.78 26.21 4.29
N ASP A 14 34.27 27.43 4.55
CA ASP A 14 35.02 28.45 5.27
C ASP A 14 35.23 28.07 6.75
N PRO A 15 36.45 27.88 7.23
CA PRO A 15 36.73 27.49 8.61
C PRO A 15 36.29 28.52 9.66
N HIS A 16 36.14 29.79 9.31
CA HIS A 16 35.64 30.82 10.21
C HIS A 16 34.13 30.70 10.39
N MET A 17 33.39 30.67 9.28
CA MET A 17 31.94 30.50 9.29
C MET A 17 31.48 29.17 9.87
N ALA A 18 32.21 28.10 9.57
CA ALA A 18 32.01 26.76 10.15
C ALA A 18 32.15 26.69 11.68
N ARG A 19 32.73 27.72 12.31
CA ARG A 19 32.81 27.86 13.78
C ARG A 19 31.80 28.84 14.35
N VAL A 20 31.59 29.97 13.67
CA VAL A 20 30.74 31.07 14.19
C VAL A 20 29.25 30.72 14.09
N VAL A 21 28.81 30.21 12.94
CA VAL A 21 27.40 29.87 12.69
C VAL A 21 26.90 28.77 13.63
N PRO A 22 27.57 27.61 13.77
CA PRO A 22 27.12 26.56 14.69
C PRO A 22 27.06 27.03 16.14
N ARG A 23 28.02 27.81 16.59
CA ARG A 23 28.04 28.31 17.97
C ARG A 23 26.82 29.15 18.28
N ARG A 24 26.39 30.04 17.38
CA ARG A 24 25.20 30.86 17.56
C ARG A 24 23.92 30.03 17.57
N LEU A 25 23.78 29.13 16.61
CA LEU A 25 22.62 28.25 16.52
C LEU A 25 22.52 27.31 17.74
N THR A 26 23.68 26.82 18.23
CA THR A 26 23.70 25.98 19.45
C THR A 26 23.28 26.76 20.70
N LEU A 27 23.69 28.02 20.82
CA LEU A 27 23.25 28.89 21.92
C LEU A 27 21.74 29.17 21.88
N ALA A 28 21.12 29.11 20.69
CA ALA A 28 19.68 29.23 20.50
C ALA A 28 18.92 27.88 20.63
N GLY A 29 19.60 26.79 21.02
CA GLY A 29 19.00 25.50 21.31
C GLY A 29 18.94 24.53 20.13
N TYR A 30 19.63 24.81 19.03
CA TYR A 30 19.74 23.91 17.88
C TYR A 30 20.95 22.98 18.01
N GLN A 31 20.79 21.74 17.51
CA GLN A 31 21.94 20.86 17.29
C GLN A 31 22.44 21.04 15.85
N VAL A 32 23.71 21.37 15.69
CA VAL A 32 24.28 21.65 14.37
C VAL A 32 25.37 20.62 14.06
N VAL A 33 25.21 19.95 12.94
CA VAL A 33 26.25 19.12 12.34
C VAL A 33 26.86 19.91 11.19
N VAL A 34 28.16 20.03 11.18
CA VAL A 34 28.92 20.75 10.15
C VAL A 34 29.51 19.74 9.18
N ALA A 35 29.33 20.00 7.89
CA ALA A 35 29.96 19.31 6.79
C ALA A 35 30.82 20.34 6.01
N HIS A 36 32.09 20.05 5.79
CA HIS A 36 33.01 20.97 5.15
C HIS A 36 33.09 20.80 3.63
N ASN A 37 32.48 19.77 3.11
CA ASN A 37 32.44 19.44 1.68
C ASN A 37 31.22 18.58 1.35
N VAL A 38 31.00 18.32 0.05
CA VAL A 38 29.88 17.54 -0.47
C VAL A 38 29.90 16.10 0.06
N GLU A 39 31.08 15.48 0.21
CA GLU A 39 31.20 14.10 0.68
C GLU A 39 30.78 13.97 2.16
N GLU A 40 31.27 14.88 3.00
CA GLU A 40 30.86 14.95 4.42
C GLU A 40 29.35 15.22 4.56
N ALA A 41 28.79 16.08 3.71
CA ALA A 41 27.35 16.35 3.71
C ALA A 41 26.53 15.08 3.35
N HIS A 42 26.95 14.34 2.33
CA HIS A 42 26.33 13.07 2.00
C HIS A 42 26.47 12.05 3.12
N HIS A 43 27.63 11.98 3.75
CA HIS A 43 27.85 11.11 4.90
C HIS A 43 26.92 11.51 6.07
N ALA A 44 26.84 12.79 6.41
CA ALA A 44 25.94 13.28 7.47
C ALA A 44 24.48 12.95 7.18
N LEU A 45 24.00 13.22 5.96
CA LEU A 45 22.67 12.88 5.48
C LEU A 45 22.42 11.36 5.52
N ALA A 46 23.51 10.58 5.43
CA ALA A 46 23.46 9.13 5.51
C ALA A 46 23.15 8.61 6.92
N TYR A 47 23.53 9.28 7.98
CA TYR A 47 23.51 8.77 9.35
C TYR A 47 22.66 9.58 10.34
N ALA A 48 22.21 10.77 9.96
CA ALA A 48 21.41 11.63 10.82
C ALA A 48 20.14 12.16 10.13
N LEU A 49 19.16 12.55 10.93
CA LEU A 49 17.93 13.19 10.47
C LEU A 49 18.04 14.70 10.73
N PHE A 50 17.98 15.48 9.67
CA PHE A 50 18.00 16.93 9.75
C PHE A 50 16.62 17.52 9.43
N GLN A 51 16.28 18.61 10.08
CA GLN A 51 15.06 19.36 9.83
C GLN A 51 15.29 20.58 8.92
N LEU A 52 16.52 21.05 8.81
CA LEU A 52 16.91 22.16 7.97
C LEU A 52 18.35 21.95 7.49
N ALA A 53 18.64 22.33 6.24
CA ALA A 53 19.99 22.44 5.72
C ALA A 53 20.34 23.92 5.47
N ILE A 54 21.48 24.36 5.94
CA ILE A 54 22.07 25.68 5.61
C ILE A 54 23.28 25.40 4.72
N ILE A 55 23.31 25.96 3.53
CA ILE A 55 24.23 25.55 2.48
C ILE A 55 24.97 26.78 1.92
N ASP A 56 26.29 26.73 1.81
CA ASP A 56 26.99 27.67 0.95
C ASP A 56 26.88 27.26 -0.53
N ILE A 57 26.87 28.22 -1.42
CA ILE A 57 26.80 27.96 -2.87
C ILE A 57 28.11 27.29 -3.34
N ARG A 58 29.26 27.78 -2.88
CA ARG A 58 30.60 27.27 -3.24
C ARG A 58 31.14 26.38 -2.13
N VAL A 59 30.83 25.10 -2.18
CA VAL A 59 31.24 24.13 -1.16
C VAL A 59 32.55 23.41 -1.51
N SER A 60 32.84 23.22 -2.81
CA SER A 60 33.99 22.46 -3.27
C SER A 60 35.22 23.35 -3.51
N ASP A 61 35.05 24.53 -4.09
CA ASP A 61 36.13 25.48 -4.36
C ASP A 61 35.62 26.94 -4.33
N ASP A 62 35.82 27.58 -3.19
CA ASP A 62 35.38 28.97 -2.96
C ASP A 62 36.02 30.01 -3.90
N ARG A 63 37.18 29.66 -4.52
CA ARG A 63 37.90 30.51 -5.46
C ARG A 63 37.42 30.42 -6.89
N SER A 64 36.62 29.41 -7.20
CA SER A 64 36.07 29.17 -8.54
C SER A 64 34.72 29.83 -8.72
N ASP A 65 34.61 30.81 -9.64
CA ASP A 65 33.35 31.43 -9.99
C ASP A 65 32.35 30.45 -10.62
N SER A 66 32.82 29.32 -11.09
CA SER A 66 31.99 28.25 -11.66
C SER A 66 31.55 27.19 -10.64
N ASP A 67 32.00 27.27 -9.38
CA ASP A 67 31.56 26.30 -8.37
C ASP A 67 30.10 26.55 -7.96
N THR A 68 29.26 25.59 -8.29
CA THR A 68 27.84 25.52 -7.95
C THR A 68 27.50 24.24 -7.18
N SER A 69 28.50 23.68 -6.51
CA SER A 69 28.36 22.39 -5.80
C SER A 69 27.30 22.44 -4.72
N GLY A 70 27.08 23.57 -4.05
CA GLY A 70 25.97 23.77 -3.11
C GLY A 70 24.59 23.68 -3.75
N PHE A 71 24.40 24.19 -4.96
CA PHE A 71 23.16 24.03 -5.70
C PHE A 71 22.91 22.57 -6.11
N MET A 72 23.96 21.88 -6.55
CA MET A 72 23.86 20.46 -6.88
C MET A 72 23.45 19.63 -5.66
N LEU A 73 24.04 19.92 -4.50
CA LEU A 73 23.73 19.25 -3.25
C LEU A 73 22.29 19.56 -2.78
N ALA A 74 21.85 20.81 -2.88
CA ALA A 74 20.50 21.21 -2.54
C ALA A 74 19.43 20.45 -3.34
N ARG A 75 19.66 20.21 -4.64
CA ARG A 75 18.77 19.38 -5.48
C ARG A 75 18.74 17.90 -5.09
N GLN A 76 19.77 17.43 -4.41
CA GLN A 76 19.89 16.04 -3.94
C GLN A 76 19.36 15.87 -2.51
N LEU A 77 19.02 16.96 -1.82
CA LEU A 77 18.42 16.86 -0.50
C LEU A 77 17.09 16.10 -0.56
N PRO A 78 16.78 15.29 0.47
CA PRO A 78 15.43 14.77 0.63
C PRO A 78 14.39 15.91 0.57
N PRO A 79 13.29 15.78 -0.17
CA PRO A 79 12.26 16.83 -0.29
C PRO A 79 11.69 17.33 1.05
N ALA A 80 11.89 16.55 2.10
CA ALA A 80 11.46 16.85 3.45
C ALA A 80 12.43 17.73 4.25
N ILE A 81 13.59 18.08 3.69
CA ILE A 81 14.57 18.93 4.34
C ILE A 81 14.60 20.26 3.57
N PRO A 82 13.93 21.31 4.06
CA PRO A 82 14.04 22.62 3.48
C PRO A 82 15.49 23.10 3.56
N CYS A 83 15.91 23.90 2.58
CA CYS A 83 17.23 24.46 2.58
C CYS A 83 17.20 25.98 2.56
N LEU A 84 18.22 26.56 3.14
CA LEU A 84 18.51 27.99 3.17
C LEU A 84 19.95 28.20 2.69
N PHE A 85 20.17 29.12 1.77
CA PHE A 85 21.53 29.46 1.37
C PHE A 85 22.12 30.56 2.24
N HIS A 86 23.37 30.37 2.69
CA HIS A 86 24.14 31.35 3.41
C HIS A 86 25.50 31.49 2.70
N THR A 87 25.67 32.56 1.93
CA THR A 87 26.76 32.66 0.95
C THR A 87 27.29 34.09 0.79
N ALA A 88 28.55 34.22 0.38
CA ALA A 88 29.13 35.50 -0.06
C ALA A 88 28.85 35.79 -1.55
N HIS A 89 28.09 34.91 -2.24
CA HIS A 89 27.89 34.95 -3.69
C HIS A 89 26.40 35.11 -4.04
N ASP A 90 25.75 36.14 -3.53
CA ASP A 90 24.32 36.44 -3.71
C ASP A 90 24.05 37.26 -5.00
N THR A 91 24.62 36.84 -6.11
CA THR A 91 24.31 37.47 -7.42
C THR A 91 22.87 37.29 -7.82
N LYS A 92 22.37 38.14 -8.71
CA LYS A 92 20.96 38.04 -9.20
C LYS A 92 20.67 36.67 -9.82
N GLU A 93 21.64 36.06 -10.49
CA GLU A 93 21.56 34.72 -11.07
C GLU A 93 21.41 33.67 -9.97
N ASN A 94 22.28 33.76 -8.94
CA ASN A 94 22.26 32.82 -7.81
C ASN A 94 20.98 32.93 -6.98
N ILE A 95 20.48 34.13 -6.76
CA ILE A 95 19.19 34.36 -6.08
C ILE A 95 18.05 33.71 -6.87
N ARG A 96 18.02 33.91 -8.20
CA ARG A 96 16.99 33.30 -9.05
C ARG A 96 17.08 31.78 -9.07
N GLU A 97 18.28 31.24 -9.09
CA GLU A 97 18.51 29.80 -9.05
C GLU A 97 18.08 29.21 -7.71
N ALA A 98 18.52 29.81 -6.59
CA ALA A 98 18.19 29.35 -5.24
C ALA A 98 16.68 29.35 -4.97
N LEU A 99 16.03 30.50 -5.20
CA LEU A 99 14.60 30.67 -4.87
C LEU A 99 13.66 30.11 -5.95
N GLY A 100 14.05 30.21 -7.22
CA GLY A 100 13.21 29.81 -8.35
C GLY A 100 13.34 28.33 -8.72
N SER A 101 14.56 27.89 -9.07
CA SER A 101 14.76 26.53 -9.62
C SER A 101 14.92 25.46 -8.54
N ILE A 102 15.53 25.83 -7.40
CA ILE A 102 15.77 24.90 -6.27
C ILE A 102 14.59 24.93 -5.29
N GLY A 103 13.95 26.09 -5.14
CA GLY A 103 12.88 26.28 -4.15
C GLY A 103 13.43 26.37 -2.73
N ALA A 104 14.60 27.00 -2.55
CA ALA A 104 15.13 27.29 -1.23
C ALA A 104 14.24 28.27 -0.48
N GLU A 105 14.19 28.16 0.83
CA GLU A 105 13.37 29.00 1.72
C GLU A 105 13.86 30.44 1.78
N ASP A 106 15.17 30.65 1.63
CA ASP A 106 15.78 31.96 1.57
C ASP A 106 17.24 31.89 1.10
N ILE A 107 17.82 33.06 0.81
CA ILE A 107 19.26 33.25 0.59
C ILE A 107 19.72 34.46 1.40
N ILE A 108 20.76 34.26 2.23
CA ILE A 108 21.32 35.27 3.13
C ILE A 108 22.77 35.52 2.76
N ALA A 109 23.06 36.78 2.45
CA ALA A 109 24.43 37.21 2.14
C ALA A 109 25.31 37.20 3.39
N LYS A 110 26.49 36.57 3.33
CA LYS A 110 27.48 36.54 4.44
C LYS A 110 28.06 37.92 4.75
N ASP A 111 28.14 38.77 3.74
CA ASP A 111 28.78 40.10 3.82
C ASP A 111 27.88 41.18 4.45
N ASP A 112 26.61 40.88 4.67
CA ASP A 112 25.71 41.79 5.37
C ASP A 112 26.12 41.90 6.85
N VAL A 113 26.20 43.14 7.36
CA VAL A 113 26.54 43.40 8.77
C VAL A 113 25.64 42.66 9.75
N ASP A 114 24.37 42.53 9.37
CA ASP A 114 23.33 41.87 10.18
C ASP A 114 23.13 40.40 9.81
N ALA A 115 23.94 39.84 8.90
CA ALA A 115 23.77 38.45 8.40
C ALA A 115 23.60 37.42 9.54
N PRO A 116 24.41 37.46 10.61
CA PRO A 116 24.27 36.47 11.67
C PRO A 116 22.97 36.59 12.49
N VAL A 117 22.40 37.80 12.58
CA VAL A 117 21.09 38.04 13.24
C VAL A 117 19.95 37.61 12.33
N ARG A 118 20.04 37.98 11.05
CA ARG A 118 19.07 37.57 10.01
C ARG A 118 19.00 36.05 9.87
N LEU A 119 20.16 35.40 9.83
CA LEU A 119 20.24 33.94 9.73
C LEU A 119 19.51 33.26 10.90
N LEU A 120 19.79 33.69 12.13
CA LEU A 120 19.14 33.13 13.30
C LEU A 120 17.62 33.40 13.28
N ALA A 121 17.22 34.64 13.01
CA ALA A 121 15.80 34.98 12.93
C ALA A 121 15.05 34.15 11.87
N ARG A 122 15.70 33.97 10.70
CA ARG A 122 15.09 33.16 9.62
C ARG A 122 15.03 31.68 9.98
N VAL A 123 16.04 31.13 10.65
CA VAL A 123 16.02 29.76 11.16
C VAL A 123 14.89 29.59 12.20
N GLU A 124 14.72 30.54 13.13
CA GLU A 124 13.64 30.51 14.13
C GLU A 124 12.25 30.55 13.45
N GLU A 125 12.09 31.42 12.45
CA GLU A 125 10.86 31.51 11.66
C GLU A 125 10.56 30.21 10.91
N LEU A 126 11.55 29.66 10.23
CA LEU A 126 11.43 28.39 9.52
C LEU A 126 11.03 27.24 10.45
N PHE A 127 11.65 27.15 11.63
CA PHE A 127 11.28 26.14 12.63
C PHE A 127 9.88 26.37 13.21
N ARG A 128 9.38 27.59 13.23
CA ARG A 128 8.03 27.90 13.65
C ARG A 128 6.99 27.59 12.58
N ASP A 129 7.26 28.02 11.33
CA ASP A 129 6.23 28.12 10.31
C ASP A 129 6.38 27.10 9.16
N SER A 130 7.61 26.77 8.75
CA SER A 130 7.86 26.04 7.49
C SER A 130 8.47 24.64 7.66
N VAL A 131 9.23 24.38 8.71
CA VAL A 131 9.80 23.03 8.93
C VAL A 131 8.72 22.01 9.25
N GLY A 132 7.53 22.49 9.66
CA GLY A 132 6.32 21.66 9.81
C GLY A 132 6.46 20.49 10.77
N VAL A 133 7.35 20.61 11.77
CA VAL A 133 7.57 19.58 12.78
C VAL A 133 7.03 20.07 14.12
N ASN A 134 6.04 19.36 14.65
CA ASN A 134 5.47 19.66 15.96
C ASN A 134 6.32 19.01 17.06
N PHE A 135 7.26 19.76 17.63
CA PHE A 135 8.13 19.26 18.70
C PHE A 135 7.41 19.08 20.04
N ASP A 136 6.28 19.77 20.25
CA ASP A 136 5.50 19.72 21.49
C ASP A 136 4.45 18.61 21.47
N LEU A 137 4.36 17.84 20.36
CA LEU A 137 3.42 16.73 20.22
C LEU A 137 3.67 15.66 21.27
N THR A 138 2.65 15.42 22.08
CA THR A 138 2.61 14.26 22.98
C THR A 138 2.11 13.03 22.21
N ILE A 139 2.93 11.98 22.16
CA ILE A 139 2.58 10.72 21.53
C ILE A 139 2.22 9.72 22.62
N ASP A 140 0.92 9.46 22.77
CA ASP A 140 0.38 8.39 23.60
C ASP A 140 0.09 7.18 22.69
N SER A 141 0.64 6.04 23.01
CA SER A 141 0.56 4.89 22.14
C SER A 141 0.43 3.59 22.91
N SER A 142 -0.60 2.82 22.61
CA SER A 142 -0.74 1.45 23.11
C SER A 142 0.22 0.48 22.41
N VAL A 143 0.84 0.91 21.30
CA VAL A 143 1.86 0.15 20.56
C VAL A 143 3.24 0.76 20.79
N GLN A 144 4.25 -0.09 20.91
CA GLN A 144 5.62 0.36 21.11
C GLN A 144 6.28 0.75 19.78
N LEU A 145 6.61 2.03 19.57
CA LEU A 145 7.27 2.51 18.34
C LEU A 145 8.54 1.71 17.98
N PRO A 146 9.40 1.30 18.93
CA PRO A 146 10.54 0.44 18.60
C PRO A 146 10.13 -0.91 18.00
N GLN A 147 9.01 -1.50 18.43
CA GLN A 147 8.49 -2.75 17.88
C GLN A 147 7.99 -2.55 16.44
N ILE A 148 7.30 -1.44 16.17
CA ILE A 148 6.88 -1.07 14.81
C ILE A 148 8.10 -0.88 13.92
N ALA A 149 9.12 -0.16 14.37
CA ALA A 149 10.37 0.03 13.61
C ALA A 149 11.05 -1.32 13.28
N GLN A 150 11.10 -2.24 14.26
CA GLN A 150 11.63 -3.58 14.05
C GLN A 150 10.78 -4.40 13.05
N GLN A 151 9.45 -4.26 13.09
CA GLN A 151 8.54 -4.93 12.15
C GLN A 151 8.79 -4.42 10.72
N LEU A 152 8.91 -3.12 10.52
CA LEU A 152 9.23 -2.49 9.23
C LEU A 152 10.61 -2.94 8.72
N ALA A 153 11.62 -3.01 9.60
CA ALA A 153 12.96 -3.51 9.25
C ALA A 153 12.95 -4.97 8.78
N ARG A 154 12.16 -5.83 9.44
CA ARG A 154 12.01 -7.24 9.03
C ARG A 154 11.31 -7.39 7.67
N ALA A 155 10.37 -6.51 7.38
CA ALA A 155 9.66 -6.51 6.11
C ALA A 155 10.52 -6.03 4.94
N ASN A 156 11.51 -5.15 5.22
CA ASN A 156 12.40 -4.55 4.22
C ASN A 156 13.87 -4.70 4.69
N PRO A 157 14.43 -5.92 4.63
CA PRO A 157 15.77 -6.19 5.17
C PRO A 157 16.90 -5.52 4.36
N GLU A 158 16.60 -5.04 3.16
CA GLU A 158 17.57 -4.33 2.30
C GLU A 158 17.75 -2.85 2.72
N ASP A 159 16.83 -2.32 3.54
CA ASP A 159 16.93 -0.95 4.04
C ASP A 159 18.07 -0.82 5.06
N THR A 160 19.19 -0.25 4.66
CA THR A 160 20.35 0.03 5.53
C THR A 160 20.64 1.53 5.66
N PRO A 161 20.78 2.06 6.90
CA PRO A 161 20.52 1.47 8.21
C PRO A 161 19.04 1.21 8.46
N ALA A 162 18.69 0.24 9.31
CA ALA A 162 17.30 -0.14 9.60
C ALA A 162 16.47 1.01 10.17
N PRO A 163 15.14 1.06 9.92
CA PRO A 163 14.23 2.01 10.54
C PRO A 163 14.36 2.06 12.07
N GLN A 164 14.27 3.25 12.63
CA GLN A 164 14.37 3.54 14.06
C GLN A 164 13.06 4.14 14.59
N ALA A 165 12.83 4.05 15.91
CA ALA A 165 11.68 4.70 16.56
C ALA A 165 11.69 6.23 16.35
N THR A 166 12.88 6.83 16.23
CA THR A 166 13.05 8.26 15.93
C THR A 166 12.53 8.64 14.55
N ASP A 167 12.63 7.75 13.55
CA ASP A 167 12.02 7.95 12.23
C ASP A 167 10.50 8.07 12.34
N LEU A 168 9.89 7.17 13.11
CA LEU A 168 8.44 7.15 13.32
C LEU A 168 7.97 8.39 14.09
N THR A 169 8.70 8.77 15.13
CA THR A 169 8.44 10.00 15.90
C THR A 169 8.47 11.23 15.00
N LEU A 170 9.46 11.34 14.12
CA LEU A 170 9.55 12.45 13.17
C LEU A 170 8.36 12.48 12.20
N ILE A 171 7.96 11.31 11.67
CA ILE A 171 6.79 11.20 10.79
C ILE A 171 5.53 11.68 11.51
N LEU A 172 5.30 11.22 12.75
CA LEU A 172 4.15 11.64 13.55
C LEU A 172 4.15 13.15 13.78
N ARG A 173 5.29 13.73 14.17
CA ARG A 173 5.43 15.18 14.37
C ARG A 173 5.19 16.00 13.10
N ARG A 174 5.47 15.43 11.93
CA ARG A 174 5.21 16.07 10.63
C ARG A 174 3.76 15.97 10.20
N LEU A 175 3.11 14.85 10.48
CA LEU A 175 1.71 14.64 10.11
C LEU A 175 0.75 15.43 11.03
N PHE A 176 1.08 15.53 12.33
CA PHE A 176 0.21 16.11 13.35
C PHE A 176 0.72 17.48 13.83
N ARG A 177 0.81 18.43 12.87
CA ARG A 177 1.40 19.76 13.12
C ARG A 177 0.64 20.58 14.16
N GLU A 178 -0.70 20.44 14.18
CA GLU A 178 -1.60 21.23 15.01
C GLU A 178 -2.12 20.47 16.24
N ALA A 179 -1.79 19.19 16.35
CA ALA A 179 -2.26 18.37 17.46
C ALA A 179 -1.43 18.61 18.73
N THR A 180 -2.09 18.60 19.87
CA THR A 180 -1.41 18.58 21.20
C THR A 180 -1.03 17.15 21.59
N THR A 181 -1.90 16.18 21.27
CA THR A 181 -1.71 14.79 21.61
C THR A 181 -2.23 13.89 20.48
N VAL A 182 -1.54 12.82 20.20
CA VAL A 182 -2.03 11.73 19.35
C VAL A 182 -2.03 10.43 20.14
N HIS A 183 -3.14 9.70 20.06
CA HIS A 183 -3.27 8.37 20.63
C HIS A 183 -3.27 7.34 19.51
N LEU A 184 -2.34 6.37 19.56
CA LEU A 184 -2.14 5.35 18.53
C LEU A 184 -2.56 3.97 19.07
N THR A 185 -3.41 3.29 18.31
CA THR A 185 -3.81 1.90 18.58
C THR A 185 -3.67 1.06 17.31
N PRO A 186 -3.48 -0.26 17.40
CA PRO A 186 -3.53 -1.12 16.23
C PRO A 186 -4.88 -0.97 15.51
N LEU A 187 -4.89 -0.91 14.18
CA LEU A 187 -6.13 -0.90 13.41
C LEU A 187 -6.82 -2.27 13.46
N PHE A 188 -6.04 -3.34 13.52
CA PHE A 188 -6.52 -4.73 13.57
C PHE A 188 -6.20 -5.37 14.92
N ALA A 189 -7.02 -6.32 15.36
CA ALA A 189 -6.79 -7.07 16.59
C ALA A 189 -5.43 -7.80 16.56
N PRO A 190 -4.74 -7.95 17.71
CA PRO A 190 -3.40 -8.56 17.78
C PRO A 190 -3.32 -9.97 17.17
N GLU A 191 -4.38 -10.74 17.23
CA GLU A 191 -4.48 -12.10 16.68
C GLU A 191 -4.50 -12.11 15.14
N THR A 192 -4.89 -10.98 14.52
CA THR A 192 -4.91 -10.76 13.08
C THR A 192 -3.70 -9.96 12.58
N ASN A 193 -2.79 -9.57 13.45
CA ASN A 193 -1.55 -8.84 13.15
C ASN A 193 -0.49 -9.70 12.43
N ALA A 194 -0.90 -10.55 11.49
CA ALA A 194 0.03 -10.92 10.44
C ALA A 194 0.45 -9.62 9.72
N PRO A 195 1.76 -9.41 9.47
CA PRO A 195 2.21 -8.23 8.75
C PRO A 195 1.40 -8.10 7.47
N ALA A 196 0.94 -6.88 7.16
CA ALA A 196 0.28 -6.61 5.89
C ALA A 196 1.14 -7.21 4.77
N ARG A 197 0.53 -7.70 3.69
CA ARG A 197 1.25 -8.30 2.56
C ARG A 197 2.34 -7.35 2.01
N SER A 198 2.14 -6.06 2.19
CA SER A 198 3.07 -4.97 1.84
C SER A 198 4.19 -4.74 2.87
N GLY A 199 4.19 -5.42 4.01
CA GLY A 199 5.09 -5.11 5.13
C GLY A 199 4.80 -3.78 5.84
N ALA A 200 3.71 -3.11 5.50
CA ALA A 200 3.28 -1.87 6.15
C ALA A 200 2.55 -2.14 7.47
N VAL A 201 2.54 -1.14 8.35
CA VAL A 201 1.81 -1.15 9.62
C VAL A 201 0.67 -0.15 9.54
N LEU A 202 -0.54 -0.59 9.92
CA LEU A 202 -1.75 0.24 9.96
C LEU A 202 -2.14 0.49 11.42
N LEU A 203 -2.30 1.77 11.74
CA LEU A 203 -2.67 2.23 13.08
C LEU A 203 -3.92 3.10 12.99
N ARG A 204 -4.81 2.93 13.94
CA ARG A 204 -5.87 3.90 14.22
C ARG A 204 -5.25 5.07 14.97
N VAL A 205 -5.63 6.27 14.59
CA VAL A 205 -5.16 7.50 15.22
C VAL A 205 -6.35 8.31 15.73
N GLN A 206 -6.25 8.73 16.98
CA GLN A 206 -7.11 9.75 17.56
C GLN A 206 -6.23 10.96 17.90
N GLU A 207 -6.47 12.07 17.21
CA GLU A 207 -5.76 13.31 17.51
C GLU A 207 -6.61 14.19 18.44
N ARG A 208 -5.93 14.92 19.32
CA ARG A 208 -6.51 16.00 20.11
C ARG A 208 -5.91 17.32 19.64
N ARG A 209 -6.75 18.23 19.19
CA ARG A 209 -6.39 19.61 18.85
C ARG A 209 -6.87 20.56 19.94
N PRO A 210 -6.28 21.77 20.05
CA PRO A 210 -6.77 22.80 20.96
C PRO A 210 -8.22 23.21 20.69
N GLN A 211 -8.64 23.15 19.42
CA GLN A 211 -9.99 23.45 18.96
C GLN A 211 -10.41 22.41 17.89
N GLY A 212 -11.68 21.98 17.94
CA GLY A 212 -12.26 21.05 16.98
C GLY A 212 -12.70 19.71 17.60
N SER A 213 -13.53 18.97 16.86
CA SER A 213 -13.93 17.61 17.24
C SER A 213 -12.86 16.62 16.78
N PRO A 214 -12.60 15.55 17.53
CA PRO A 214 -11.68 14.51 17.09
C PRO A 214 -12.19 13.84 15.82
N VAL A 215 -11.30 13.61 14.86
CA VAL A 215 -11.58 12.91 13.59
C VAL A 215 -10.93 11.53 13.66
N ALA A 216 -11.66 10.50 13.25
CA ALA A 216 -11.09 9.16 13.12
C ALA A 216 -10.14 9.13 11.92
N MET A 217 -8.90 8.70 12.15
CA MET A 217 -7.86 8.62 11.13
C MET A 217 -7.17 7.27 11.14
N VAL A 218 -6.62 6.92 9.99
CA VAL A 218 -5.77 5.74 9.82
C VAL A 218 -4.39 6.21 9.37
N LEU A 219 -3.36 5.79 10.10
CA LEU A 219 -1.96 6.00 9.75
C LEU A 219 -1.40 4.70 9.17
N LYS A 220 -0.88 4.78 7.95
CA LYS A 220 -0.11 3.71 7.33
C LYS A 220 1.37 4.07 7.34
N LEU A 221 2.19 3.18 7.90
CA LEU A 221 3.65 3.29 7.96
C LEU A 221 4.28 2.20 7.10
N GLY A 222 5.26 2.54 6.29
CA GLY A 222 5.92 1.59 5.38
C GLY A 222 7.29 2.09 4.92
N SER A 223 7.96 1.36 4.02
CA SER A 223 9.16 1.87 3.38
C SER A 223 8.85 3.16 2.61
N LYS A 224 9.80 4.10 2.57
CA LYS A 224 9.62 5.39 1.90
C LYS A 224 9.15 5.23 0.46
N ALA A 225 9.75 4.29 -0.29
CA ALA A 225 9.41 4.05 -1.69
C ALA A 225 7.98 3.53 -1.85
N ALA A 226 7.55 2.58 -1.01
CA ALA A 226 6.20 2.02 -1.06
C ALA A 226 5.14 3.09 -0.74
N ILE A 227 5.38 3.91 0.28
CA ILE A 227 4.48 4.98 0.70
C ILE A 227 4.37 6.07 -0.37
N ALA A 228 5.49 6.48 -0.98
CA ALA A 228 5.48 7.48 -2.06
C ALA A 228 4.73 6.95 -3.32
N SER A 229 4.94 5.68 -3.66
CA SER A 229 4.21 5.03 -4.75
C SER A 229 2.71 4.98 -4.50
N GLU A 230 2.30 4.62 -3.28
CA GLU A 230 0.89 4.56 -2.91
C GLU A 230 0.22 5.95 -2.93
N ALA A 231 0.89 6.98 -2.42
CA ALA A 231 0.40 8.35 -2.49
C ALA A 231 0.17 8.80 -3.95
N ALA A 232 1.08 8.45 -4.85
CA ALA A 232 0.95 8.74 -6.27
C ALA A 232 -0.25 7.99 -6.91
N HIS A 233 -0.39 6.69 -6.63
CA HIS A 233 -1.52 5.90 -7.12
C HIS A 233 -2.86 6.39 -6.57
N TYR A 234 -2.93 6.74 -5.28
CA TYR A 234 -4.13 7.33 -4.68
C TYR A 234 -4.54 8.61 -5.42
N ARG A 235 -3.60 9.55 -5.64
CA ARG A 235 -3.89 10.81 -6.34
C ARG A 235 -4.35 10.58 -7.78
N ALA A 236 -3.75 9.62 -8.48
CA ALA A 236 -4.13 9.26 -9.84
C ALA A 236 -5.52 8.60 -9.90
N SER A 237 -5.89 7.81 -8.90
CA SER A 237 -7.16 7.08 -8.84
C SER A 237 -8.32 7.92 -8.32
N LYS A 238 -8.06 8.89 -7.43
CA LYS A 238 -9.06 9.72 -6.75
C LYS A 238 -10.11 10.35 -7.68
N PRO A 239 -9.77 10.90 -8.88
CA PRO A 239 -10.75 11.49 -9.78
C PRO A 239 -11.80 10.51 -10.32
N TYR A 240 -11.49 9.23 -10.35
CA TYR A 240 -12.35 8.18 -10.92
C TYR A 240 -13.18 7.46 -9.85
N LEU A 241 -12.80 7.59 -8.58
CA LEU A 241 -13.51 6.98 -7.47
C LEU A 241 -14.61 7.92 -7.00
N GLY A 242 -15.86 7.50 -7.14
CA GLY A 242 -17.02 8.31 -6.75
C GLY A 242 -17.21 8.41 -5.24
N GLY A 243 -17.87 9.51 -4.83
CA GLY A 243 -18.49 9.61 -3.52
C GLY A 243 -17.63 10.20 -2.40
N GLN A 244 -18.33 10.62 -1.33
CA GLN A 244 -17.77 11.21 -0.11
C GLN A 244 -17.09 10.19 0.83
N ARG A 245 -16.98 8.93 0.42
CA ARG A 245 -16.64 7.79 1.29
C ARG A 245 -15.32 7.10 0.95
N LEU A 246 -14.42 7.81 0.30
CA LEU A 246 -13.03 7.40 0.25
C LEU A 246 -12.33 7.87 1.51
N ALA A 247 -11.47 7.05 2.08
CA ALA A 247 -10.50 7.53 3.05
C ALA A 247 -9.70 8.66 2.39
N GLN A 248 -9.83 9.88 2.90
CA GLN A 248 -9.15 11.03 2.29
C GLN A 248 -7.70 11.06 2.75
N LEU A 249 -6.77 11.16 1.79
CA LEU A 249 -5.37 11.36 2.10
C LEU A 249 -5.17 12.80 2.60
N GLU A 250 -4.99 12.95 3.91
CA GLU A 250 -4.82 14.24 4.60
C GLU A 250 -3.37 14.70 4.61
N GLY A 251 -2.44 13.74 4.62
CA GLY A 251 -1.04 14.07 4.67
C GLY A 251 -0.12 12.90 4.37
N GLU A 252 1.07 13.26 3.96
CA GLU A 252 2.18 12.33 3.83
C GLU A 252 3.42 12.92 4.49
N ALA A 253 4.21 12.08 5.13
CA ALA A 253 5.46 12.48 5.74
C ALA A 253 6.50 11.38 5.55
N TYR A 254 7.74 11.81 5.47
CA TYR A 254 8.86 10.93 5.22
C TYR A 254 9.98 11.19 6.21
N SER A 255 10.58 10.12 6.68
CA SER A 255 11.93 10.13 7.20
C SER A 255 12.87 9.66 6.09
N ARG A 256 14.10 9.35 6.44
CA ARG A 256 15.07 8.86 5.48
C ARG A 256 14.64 7.53 4.81
N ARG A 257 13.92 6.65 5.51
CA ARG A 257 13.58 5.28 5.08
C ARG A 257 12.13 4.93 5.19
N VAL A 258 11.48 5.50 6.18
CA VAL A 258 10.09 5.26 6.47
C VAL A 258 9.26 6.39 5.89
N GLY A 259 8.12 6.05 5.32
CA GLY A 259 7.06 6.98 4.98
C GLY A 259 5.82 6.72 5.82
N GLY A 260 4.99 7.73 5.95
CA GLY A 260 3.67 7.65 6.57
C GLY A 260 2.61 8.33 5.73
N LEU A 261 1.46 7.69 5.55
CA LEU A 261 0.25 8.25 4.97
C LEU A 261 -0.81 8.36 6.04
N LEU A 262 -1.42 9.52 6.15
CA LEU A 262 -2.52 9.79 7.04
C LEU A 262 -3.81 9.91 6.25
N TYR A 263 -4.76 9.03 6.56
CA TYR A 263 -6.09 9.04 5.96
C TYR A 263 -7.13 9.46 6.98
N SER A 264 -8.01 10.41 6.63
CA SER A 264 -9.21 10.70 7.40
C SER A 264 -10.38 9.84 6.90
N LEU A 265 -11.21 9.42 7.84
CA LEU A 265 -12.45 8.70 7.58
C LEU A 265 -13.61 9.68 7.78
N ILE A 266 -13.87 10.50 6.74
CA ILE A 266 -14.89 11.55 6.79
C ILE A 266 -16.27 10.92 7.07
N GLY A 267 -16.97 11.41 8.09
CA GLY A 267 -18.28 10.92 8.51
C GLY A 267 -18.23 9.75 9.51
N ALA A 268 -17.04 9.19 9.81
CA ALA A 268 -16.92 8.30 10.94
C ALA A 268 -17.03 9.09 12.24
N HIS A 269 -17.87 8.65 13.17
CA HIS A 269 -17.90 9.25 14.50
C HIS A 269 -16.56 9.02 15.21
N ALA A 270 -16.02 10.06 15.81
CA ALA A 270 -14.73 10.01 16.52
C ALA A 270 -14.70 8.96 17.66
N ALA A 271 -15.87 8.56 18.15
CA ALA A 271 -16.04 7.54 19.18
C ALA A 271 -16.41 6.16 18.62
N GLY A 272 -16.78 6.05 17.33
CA GLY A 272 -17.21 4.79 16.71
C GLY A 272 -16.04 3.88 16.39
N SER A 273 -16.22 2.58 16.57
CA SER A 273 -15.27 1.58 16.14
C SER A 273 -15.38 1.39 14.63
N VAL A 274 -14.29 1.59 13.91
CA VAL A 274 -14.18 1.23 12.50
C VAL A 274 -13.51 -0.14 12.41
N HIS A 275 -14.15 -1.07 11.72
CA HIS A 275 -13.70 -2.44 11.60
C HIS A 275 -13.40 -2.79 10.14
N PRO A 276 -12.46 -3.68 9.84
CA PRO A 276 -12.32 -4.22 8.50
C PRO A 276 -13.54 -5.07 8.14
N LEU A 277 -13.94 -5.08 6.87
CA LEU A 277 -15.04 -5.91 6.38
C LEU A 277 -14.87 -7.39 6.75
N SER A 278 -13.62 -7.88 6.86
CA SER A 278 -13.32 -9.24 7.31
C SER A 278 -13.89 -9.60 8.69
N GLU A 279 -14.06 -8.63 9.58
CA GLU A 279 -14.69 -8.83 10.90
C GLU A 279 -16.22 -8.76 10.82
N VAL A 280 -16.77 -8.12 9.79
CA VAL A 280 -18.20 -7.90 9.59
C VAL A 280 -18.85 -9.05 8.82
N LEU A 281 -18.14 -9.67 7.87
CA LEU A 281 -18.65 -10.64 6.91
C LEU A 281 -19.44 -11.81 7.54
N PHE A 282 -19.02 -12.30 8.71
CA PHE A 282 -19.63 -13.45 9.38
C PHE A 282 -20.16 -13.15 10.78
N THR A 283 -20.16 -11.88 11.19
CA THR A 283 -20.73 -11.43 12.47
C THR A 283 -22.08 -10.75 12.29
N GLN A 284 -22.42 -10.35 11.06
CA GLN A 284 -23.71 -9.75 10.70
C GLN A 284 -24.57 -10.74 9.93
N GLU A 285 -25.88 -10.48 9.86
CA GLU A 285 -26.81 -11.23 9.02
C GLU A 285 -26.40 -11.13 7.54
N THR A 286 -26.59 -12.23 6.80
CA THR A 286 -26.17 -12.34 5.38
C THR A 286 -26.73 -11.22 4.50
N ASP A 287 -28.00 -10.89 4.64
CA ASP A 287 -28.66 -9.84 3.84
C ASP A 287 -28.08 -8.46 4.12
N VAL A 288 -27.67 -8.19 5.37
CA VAL A 288 -27.01 -6.94 5.75
C VAL A 288 -25.66 -6.81 5.04
N VAL A 289 -24.89 -7.89 5.01
CA VAL A 289 -23.58 -7.93 4.33
C VAL A 289 -23.76 -7.78 2.81
N ILE A 290 -24.71 -8.46 2.21
CA ILE A 290 -25.02 -8.36 0.77
C ILE A 290 -25.41 -6.92 0.40
N ASN A 291 -26.29 -6.29 1.17
CA ASN A 291 -26.68 -4.90 0.96
C ASN A 291 -25.51 -3.92 1.14
N LEU A 292 -24.61 -4.20 2.08
CA LEU A 292 -23.40 -3.41 2.27
C LEU A 292 -22.48 -3.50 1.04
N LEU A 293 -22.24 -4.71 0.52
CA LEU A 293 -21.43 -4.92 -0.68
C LEU A 293 -22.04 -4.26 -1.91
N ASP A 294 -23.36 -4.37 -2.12
CA ASP A 294 -24.00 -3.70 -3.25
C ASP A 294 -23.87 -2.19 -3.17
N ARG A 295 -24.08 -1.60 -1.99
CA ARG A 295 -23.85 -0.16 -1.77
C ARG A 295 -22.39 0.22 -1.96
N PHE A 296 -21.45 -0.60 -1.48
CA PHE A 296 -20.02 -0.35 -1.65
C PHE A 296 -19.64 -0.26 -3.13
N PHE A 297 -19.98 -1.27 -3.93
CA PHE A 297 -19.66 -1.27 -5.35
C PHE A 297 -20.43 -0.20 -6.14
N SER A 298 -21.70 0.04 -5.83
CA SER A 298 -22.51 1.04 -6.53
C SER A 298 -22.08 2.48 -6.23
N GLN A 299 -21.62 2.77 -5.01
CA GLN A 299 -21.26 4.13 -4.61
C GLN A 299 -19.79 4.45 -4.88
N THR A 300 -18.89 3.46 -4.75
CA THR A 300 -17.45 3.70 -4.89
C THR A 300 -16.97 3.54 -6.33
N PHE A 301 -17.50 2.56 -7.06
CA PHE A 301 -16.98 2.17 -8.36
C PHE A 301 -17.91 2.48 -9.54
N SER A 302 -19.04 3.18 -9.33
CA SER A 302 -20.01 3.42 -10.41
C SER A 302 -19.41 4.10 -11.63
N GLN A 303 -18.59 5.15 -11.43
CA GLN A 303 -17.92 5.86 -12.53
C GLN A 303 -16.91 4.95 -13.24
N ILE A 304 -16.13 4.21 -12.45
CA ILE A 304 -15.13 3.26 -12.96
C ILE A 304 -15.77 2.20 -13.86
N PHE A 305 -16.90 1.64 -13.44
CA PHE A 305 -17.60 0.62 -14.22
C PHE A 305 -18.27 1.21 -15.47
N ALA A 306 -18.77 2.44 -15.39
CA ALA A 306 -19.31 3.14 -16.56
C ALA A 306 -18.22 3.43 -17.63
N ASP A 307 -16.98 3.62 -17.20
CA ASP A 307 -15.83 3.89 -18.08
C ASP A 307 -15.12 2.60 -18.53
N ALA A 308 -15.66 1.41 -18.24
CA ALA A 308 -15.06 0.14 -18.63
C ALA A 308 -14.97 0.01 -20.17
N GLN A 309 -13.79 -0.36 -20.67
CA GLN A 309 -13.52 -0.46 -22.09
C GLN A 309 -13.40 -1.92 -22.53
N PRO A 310 -14.02 -2.32 -23.66
CA PRO A 310 -13.80 -3.63 -24.26
C PRO A 310 -12.31 -3.88 -24.51
N ALA A 311 -11.85 -5.07 -24.22
CA ALA A 311 -10.47 -5.49 -24.43
C ALA A 311 -10.38 -6.99 -24.74
N THR A 312 -9.29 -7.38 -25.40
CA THR A 312 -8.92 -8.79 -25.56
C THR A 312 -7.61 -9.00 -24.81
N LEU A 313 -7.63 -9.83 -23.78
CA LEU A 313 -6.51 -10.04 -22.88
C LEU A 313 -6.05 -11.49 -22.85
N ASP A 314 -4.73 -11.71 -22.85
CA ASP A 314 -4.13 -12.93 -22.33
C ASP A 314 -4.14 -12.83 -20.79
N LEU A 315 -5.14 -13.47 -20.18
CA LEU A 315 -5.31 -13.41 -18.72
C LEU A 315 -4.24 -14.22 -17.96
N THR A 316 -3.55 -15.16 -18.63
CA THR A 316 -2.39 -15.85 -18.06
C THR A 316 -1.25 -14.86 -17.84
N GLU A 317 -0.83 -14.14 -18.87
CA GLU A 317 0.21 -13.11 -18.77
C GLU A 317 -0.20 -12.01 -17.79
N HIS A 318 -1.44 -11.55 -17.90
CA HIS A 318 -1.99 -10.48 -17.06
C HIS A 318 -1.89 -10.83 -15.57
N TYR A 319 -2.45 -11.96 -15.13
CA TYR A 319 -2.49 -12.33 -13.72
C TYR A 319 -1.14 -12.80 -13.18
N THR A 320 -0.33 -13.52 -13.98
CA THR A 320 1.00 -13.93 -13.52
C THR A 320 1.91 -12.73 -13.27
N THR A 321 1.81 -11.70 -14.11
CA THR A 321 2.52 -10.43 -13.93
C THR A 321 2.03 -9.68 -12.69
N HIS A 322 0.73 -9.43 -12.59
CA HIS A 322 0.17 -8.66 -11.48
C HIS A 322 0.34 -9.33 -10.11
N LEU A 323 0.22 -10.65 -10.05
CA LEU A 323 0.41 -11.41 -8.82
C LEU A 323 1.89 -11.68 -8.51
N GLY A 324 2.82 -11.35 -9.41
CA GLY A 324 4.24 -11.69 -9.29
C GLY A 324 4.45 -13.19 -9.17
N LEU A 325 3.59 -13.96 -9.87
CA LEU A 325 3.58 -15.41 -9.86
C LEU A 325 4.53 -15.91 -10.94
N THR A 326 5.57 -16.66 -10.56
CA THR A 326 6.46 -17.34 -11.50
C THR A 326 6.37 -18.84 -11.36
N VAL A 327 6.69 -19.58 -12.42
CA VAL A 327 6.71 -21.05 -12.42
C VAL A 327 7.64 -21.58 -11.33
N GLU A 328 8.81 -20.97 -11.17
CA GLU A 328 9.82 -21.38 -10.17
C GLU A 328 9.28 -21.22 -8.74
N LYS A 329 8.66 -20.05 -8.44
CA LYS A 329 8.05 -19.79 -7.12
C LYS A 329 6.92 -20.77 -6.83
N LEU A 330 6.06 -21.05 -7.83
CA LEU A 330 4.96 -21.99 -7.67
C LEU A 330 5.49 -23.42 -7.47
N ARG A 331 6.42 -23.87 -8.32
CA ARG A 331 7.06 -25.20 -8.18
C ARG A 331 7.74 -25.39 -6.82
N ALA A 332 8.48 -24.40 -6.35
CA ALA A 332 9.13 -24.47 -5.04
C ALA A 332 8.11 -24.65 -3.91
N ARG A 333 6.95 -23.97 -3.97
CA ARG A 333 5.89 -24.10 -2.97
C ARG A 333 5.13 -25.40 -3.05
N VAL A 334 4.82 -25.85 -4.26
CA VAL A 334 4.18 -27.15 -4.48
C VAL A 334 5.09 -28.29 -4.02
N ARG A 335 6.39 -28.23 -4.32
CA ARG A 335 7.37 -29.22 -3.85
C ARG A 335 7.43 -29.30 -2.33
N ALA A 336 7.33 -28.15 -1.64
CA ALA A 336 7.29 -28.11 -0.17
C ALA A 336 5.95 -28.60 0.41
N LEU A 337 4.85 -28.52 -0.35
CA LEU A 337 3.54 -29.02 0.05
C LEU A 337 3.43 -30.54 -0.13
N ASP A 338 3.66 -31.00 -1.37
CA ASP A 338 3.69 -32.41 -1.81
C ASP A 338 4.40 -32.48 -3.18
N PRO A 339 5.62 -33.02 -3.26
CA PRO A 339 6.37 -33.07 -4.51
C PRO A 339 5.70 -33.92 -5.59
N THR A 340 4.84 -34.89 -5.23
CA THR A 340 4.15 -35.77 -6.18
C THR A 340 3.13 -35.00 -7.02
N LEU A 341 2.65 -33.85 -6.56
CA LEU A 341 1.73 -32.98 -7.31
C LEU A 341 2.36 -32.42 -8.60
N LEU A 342 3.68 -32.37 -8.70
CA LEU A 342 4.36 -31.87 -9.89
C LEU A 342 4.29 -32.84 -11.09
N THR A 343 3.95 -34.11 -10.85
CA THR A 343 3.97 -35.16 -11.89
C THR A 343 2.62 -35.88 -12.07
N ARG A 344 1.70 -35.75 -11.11
CA ARG A 344 0.38 -36.38 -11.20
C ARG A 344 -0.53 -35.65 -12.18
N ALA A 345 -1.27 -36.39 -12.99
CA ALA A 345 -2.31 -35.84 -13.86
C ALA A 345 -3.55 -35.39 -13.10
N THR A 346 -3.81 -36.01 -11.93
CA THR A 346 -5.00 -35.74 -11.11
C THR A 346 -4.60 -35.52 -9.65
N ILE A 347 -5.48 -34.82 -8.91
CA ILE A 347 -5.40 -34.68 -7.46
C ILE A 347 -6.57 -35.40 -6.80
N GLN A 348 -6.29 -36.11 -5.72
CA GLN A 348 -7.29 -36.72 -4.84
C GLN A 348 -6.73 -36.80 -3.42
N TRP A 349 -7.54 -36.38 -2.46
CA TRP A 349 -7.23 -36.48 -1.03
C TRP A 349 -8.40 -37.10 -0.27
N PRO A 350 -8.18 -37.62 0.95
CA PRO A 350 -9.28 -38.06 1.84
C PRO A 350 -10.34 -36.96 1.99
N GLY A 351 -11.61 -37.32 1.82
CA GLY A 351 -12.75 -36.41 1.81
C GLY A 351 -13.22 -35.99 0.41
N MET A 352 -12.47 -36.29 -0.65
CA MET A 352 -12.92 -36.07 -2.04
C MET A 352 -13.60 -37.35 -2.57
N GLN A 353 -14.78 -37.20 -3.15
CA GLN A 353 -15.54 -38.32 -3.73
C GLN A 353 -14.92 -38.84 -5.05
N ARG A 354 -14.21 -37.98 -5.79
CA ARG A 354 -13.55 -38.31 -7.05
C ARG A 354 -12.20 -37.60 -7.20
N ALA A 355 -11.39 -38.10 -8.10
CA ALA A 355 -10.20 -37.38 -8.58
C ALA A 355 -10.61 -36.16 -9.43
N LEU A 356 -9.85 -35.08 -9.28
CA LEU A 356 -9.97 -33.89 -10.09
C LEU A 356 -8.72 -33.71 -10.97
N PRO A 357 -8.81 -33.02 -12.13
CA PRO A 357 -7.62 -32.71 -12.91
C PRO A 357 -6.65 -31.86 -12.10
N ASN A 358 -5.36 -32.13 -12.24
CA ASN A 358 -4.36 -31.37 -11.53
C ASN A 358 -4.22 -29.97 -12.16
N PRO A 359 -4.54 -28.87 -11.47
CA PRO A 359 -4.49 -27.53 -12.04
C PRO A 359 -3.07 -27.10 -12.43
N LEU A 360 -2.06 -27.75 -11.86
CA LEU A 360 -0.65 -27.49 -12.18
C LEU A 360 -0.29 -27.94 -13.60
N ALA A 361 -1.05 -28.87 -14.20
CA ALA A 361 -0.84 -29.25 -15.58
C ALA A 361 -1.11 -28.10 -16.57
N LEU A 362 -2.02 -27.17 -16.24
CA LEU A 362 -2.23 -25.93 -17.01
C LEU A 362 -1.21 -24.84 -16.66
N ALA A 363 -0.81 -24.75 -15.38
CA ALA A 363 0.05 -23.67 -14.90
C ALA A 363 1.54 -23.93 -15.07
N ILE A 364 1.97 -25.20 -15.11
CA ILE A 364 3.39 -25.57 -15.14
C ILE A 364 3.62 -26.57 -16.28
N HIS A 365 4.00 -26.06 -17.45
CA HIS A 365 4.39 -26.88 -18.59
C HIS A 365 5.73 -26.39 -19.13
N ASP A 366 6.67 -27.28 -19.36
CA ASP A 366 7.99 -27.00 -19.97
C ASP A 366 8.69 -25.75 -19.42
N HIS A 367 8.63 -25.57 -18.10
CA HIS A 367 9.20 -24.43 -17.35
C HIS A 367 8.51 -23.07 -17.60
N ALA A 368 7.42 -23.01 -18.36
CA ALA A 368 6.63 -21.81 -18.60
C ALA A 368 5.16 -22.01 -18.20
N PHE A 369 4.43 -20.92 -17.97
CA PHE A 369 2.98 -20.98 -17.84
C PHE A 369 2.35 -21.25 -19.21
N ARG A 370 1.36 -22.15 -19.23
CA ARG A 370 0.54 -22.32 -20.44
C ARG A 370 -0.45 -21.17 -20.53
N SER A 371 -0.47 -20.51 -21.68
CA SER A 371 -1.55 -19.59 -22.01
C SER A 371 -2.85 -20.36 -22.21
N LEU A 372 -3.94 -19.84 -21.63
CA LEU A 372 -5.30 -20.30 -21.86
C LEU A 372 -5.94 -19.59 -23.06
N GLY A 373 -5.11 -18.85 -23.84
CA GLY A 373 -5.55 -18.02 -24.94
C GLY A 373 -5.99 -16.62 -24.49
N THR A 374 -6.36 -15.82 -25.48
CA THR A 374 -6.92 -14.50 -25.26
C THR A 374 -8.43 -14.58 -25.07
N VAL A 375 -8.97 -13.77 -24.16
CA VAL A 375 -10.39 -13.71 -23.86
C VAL A 375 -10.91 -12.30 -24.10
N ALA A 376 -12.08 -12.20 -24.78
CA ALA A 376 -12.80 -10.94 -24.89
C ALA A 376 -13.38 -10.57 -23.53
N THR A 377 -13.05 -9.39 -23.02
CA THR A 377 -13.42 -8.91 -21.70
C THR A 377 -13.44 -7.38 -21.67
N HIS A 378 -13.33 -6.77 -20.48
CA HIS A 378 -13.22 -5.34 -20.30
C HIS A 378 -12.02 -4.99 -19.42
N THR A 379 -11.48 -3.80 -19.62
CA THR A 379 -10.51 -3.18 -18.73
C THR A 379 -11.10 -1.94 -18.08
N THR A 380 -10.72 -1.71 -16.83
CA THR A 380 -11.08 -0.51 -16.07
C THR A 380 -10.03 -0.22 -15.02
N LEU A 381 -10.12 0.92 -14.37
CA LEU A 381 -9.31 1.19 -13.18
C LEU A 381 -9.72 0.21 -12.07
N CYS A 382 -8.80 -0.60 -11.58
CA CYS A 382 -9.00 -1.50 -10.45
C CYS A 382 -8.25 -0.99 -9.24
N HIS A 383 -8.75 -1.29 -8.05
CA HIS A 383 -8.02 -1.11 -6.79
C HIS A 383 -6.77 -1.99 -6.75
N GLY A 384 -6.89 -3.22 -7.27
CA GLY A 384 -5.78 -4.12 -7.52
C GLY A 384 -5.24 -4.88 -6.31
N ASP A 385 -5.82 -4.65 -5.14
CA ASP A 385 -5.59 -5.40 -3.90
C ASP A 385 -6.89 -5.35 -3.04
N LEU A 386 -8.05 -5.56 -3.69
CA LEU A 386 -9.35 -5.43 -3.05
C LEU A 386 -9.67 -6.67 -2.21
N HIS A 387 -9.19 -6.69 -1.00
CA HIS A 387 -9.54 -7.70 0.00
C HIS A 387 -10.28 -7.07 1.18
N SER A 388 -10.96 -7.90 1.96
CA SER A 388 -11.88 -7.46 3.01
C SER A 388 -11.26 -6.57 4.10
N ARG A 389 -9.93 -6.61 4.28
CA ARG A 389 -9.22 -5.75 5.23
C ARG A 389 -8.96 -4.34 4.70
N ASN A 390 -9.05 -4.14 3.38
CA ASN A 390 -8.89 -2.83 2.74
C ASN A 390 -10.23 -2.07 2.64
N ILE A 391 -11.33 -2.69 3.04
CA ILE A 391 -12.66 -2.09 3.16
C ILE A 391 -12.95 -1.94 4.66
N LEU A 392 -13.01 -0.70 5.14
CA LEU A 392 -13.32 -0.38 6.52
C LEU A 392 -14.80 -0.05 6.65
N VAL A 393 -15.45 -0.49 7.73
CA VAL A 393 -16.89 -0.33 7.97
C VAL A 393 -17.09 0.15 9.41
N ASP A 394 -18.00 1.13 9.64
CA ASP A 394 -18.41 1.54 10.97
C ASP A 394 -19.75 0.87 11.40
N GLU A 395 -20.20 1.18 12.62
CA GLU A 395 -21.44 0.67 13.18
C GLU A 395 -22.69 1.11 12.40
N GLU A 396 -22.61 2.23 11.66
CA GLU A 396 -23.69 2.78 10.82
C GLU A 396 -23.63 2.25 9.39
N GLN A 397 -22.73 1.27 9.14
CA GLN A 397 -22.50 0.66 7.84
C GLN A 397 -22.03 1.65 6.76
N HIS A 398 -21.33 2.70 7.17
CA HIS A 398 -20.49 3.46 6.26
C HIS A 398 -19.23 2.66 5.94
N PHE A 399 -18.64 2.91 4.78
CA PHE A 399 -17.44 2.20 4.37
C PHE A 399 -16.40 3.17 3.80
N TRP A 400 -15.14 2.77 3.95
CA TRP A 400 -13.98 3.49 3.39
C TRP A 400 -13.02 2.50 2.77
N LEU A 401 -12.50 2.87 1.61
CA LEU A 401 -11.50 2.10 0.90
C LEU A 401 -10.12 2.69 1.18
N ILE A 402 -9.14 1.83 1.50
CA ILE A 402 -7.75 2.17 1.82
C ILE A 402 -6.79 1.29 1.01
N ASP A 403 -5.51 1.66 0.96
CA ASP A 403 -4.42 0.90 0.34
C ASP A 403 -4.46 0.83 -1.18
N PHE A 404 -4.20 1.97 -1.82
CA PHE A 404 -4.18 2.12 -3.28
C PHE A 404 -2.84 1.76 -3.94
N ALA A 405 -1.94 1.06 -3.23
CA ALA A 405 -0.59 0.77 -3.71
C ALA A 405 -0.54 0.02 -5.06
N ARG A 406 -1.61 -0.71 -5.41
CA ARG A 406 -1.71 -1.50 -6.65
C ARG A 406 -2.79 -1.01 -7.62
N ALA A 407 -3.35 0.17 -7.37
CA ALA A 407 -4.36 0.73 -8.24
C ALA A 407 -3.81 0.95 -9.65
N SER A 408 -4.48 0.40 -10.66
CA SER A 408 -4.02 0.43 -12.05
C SER A 408 -5.13 0.05 -13.02
N LEU A 409 -4.99 0.44 -14.29
CA LEU A 409 -5.83 -0.10 -15.36
C LEU A 409 -5.60 -1.62 -15.47
N SER A 410 -6.66 -2.40 -15.37
CA SER A 410 -6.59 -3.86 -15.26
C SER A 410 -7.87 -4.52 -15.77
N HIS A 411 -7.90 -5.86 -15.76
CA HIS A 411 -9.09 -6.65 -16.01
C HIS A 411 -10.22 -6.27 -15.06
N SER A 412 -11.36 -5.87 -15.57
CA SER A 412 -12.48 -5.30 -14.80
C SER A 412 -13.03 -6.22 -13.69
N LEU A 413 -12.83 -7.52 -13.83
CA LEU A 413 -13.26 -8.53 -12.84
C LEU A 413 -12.20 -8.85 -11.78
N ARG A 414 -11.03 -8.19 -11.82
CA ARG A 414 -9.92 -8.49 -10.93
C ARG A 414 -10.28 -8.30 -9.46
N ASP A 415 -10.88 -7.15 -9.12
CA ASP A 415 -11.21 -6.81 -7.74
C ASP A 415 -12.30 -7.73 -7.17
N PHE A 416 -13.25 -8.16 -8.00
CA PHE A 416 -14.27 -9.15 -7.62
C PHE A 416 -13.64 -10.52 -7.36
N ALA A 417 -12.75 -10.98 -8.23
CA ALA A 417 -12.07 -12.26 -8.05
C ALA A 417 -11.13 -12.26 -6.84
N GLU A 418 -10.47 -11.14 -6.55
CA GLU A 418 -9.64 -10.98 -5.36
C GLU A 418 -10.46 -11.03 -4.07
N LEU A 419 -11.59 -10.31 -4.02
CA LEU A 419 -12.48 -10.32 -2.85
C LEU A 419 -13.12 -11.69 -2.64
N GLU A 420 -13.56 -12.38 -3.69
CA GLU A 420 -14.06 -13.76 -3.59
C GLU A 420 -12.98 -14.70 -3.04
N THR A 421 -11.75 -14.58 -3.53
CA THR A 421 -10.61 -15.39 -3.08
C THR A 421 -10.26 -15.09 -1.63
N ASP A 422 -10.34 -13.83 -1.21
CA ASP A 422 -10.11 -13.40 0.17
C ASP A 422 -11.15 -14.00 1.13
N ILE A 423 -12.43 -13.96 0.76
CA ILE A 423 -13.52 -14.60 1.53
C ILE A 423 -13.23 -16.08 1.72
N LYS A 424 -12.89 -16.80 0.65
CA LYS A 424 -12.67 -18.26 0.64
C LYS A 424 -11.45 -18.69 1.45
N PHE A 425 -10.37 -17.94 1.46
CA PHE A 425 -9.07 -18.41 1.95
C PHE A 425 -8.46 -17.58 3.07
N GLN A 426 -8.95 -16.37 3.31
CA GLN A 426 -8.44 -15.53 4.40
C GLN A 426 -9.45 -15.33 5.52
N VAL A 427 -10.72 -15.15 5.17
CA VAL A 427 -11.77 -14.91 6.16
C VAL A 427 -12.35 -16.23 6.66
N LEU A 428 -12.64 -17.16 5.76
CA LEU A 428 -13.00 -18.53 6.16
C LEU A 428 -11.79 -19.28 6.70
N SER A 429 -11.97 -19.90 7.86
CA SER A 429 -11.03 -20.92 8.35
C SER A 429 -11.04 -22.14 7.43
N PRO A 430 -9.97 -22.96 7.41
CA PRO A 430 -9.96 -24.20 6.63
C PRO A 430 -11.11 -25.14 7.01
N GLN A 431 -11.86 -25.57 6.02
CA GLN A 431 -13.03 -26.43 6.16
C GLN A 431 -12.71 -27.92 5.97
N PRO A 432 -13.54 -28.86 6.44
CA PRO A 432 -13.49 -30.25 6.02
C PRO A 432 -13.50 -30.34 4.50
N LEU A 433 -12.61 -31.14 3.92
CA LEU A 433 -12.39 -31.09 2.47
C LEU A 433 -13.63 -31.53 1.67
N ALA A 434 -14.48 -32.43 2.22
CA ALA A 434 -15.73 -32.85 1.59
C ALA A 434 -16.71 -31.66 1.44
N ASP A 435 -16.88 -30.87 2.51
CA ASP A 435 -17.76 -29.71 2.52
C ASP A 435 -17.25 -28.62 1.59
N PHE A 436 -15.93 -28.40 1.60
CA PHE A 436 -15.29 -27.44 0.71
C PHE A 436 -15.40 -27.82 -0.78
N VAL A 437 -15.27 -29.12 -1.11
CA VAL A 437 -15.49 -29.63 -2.49
C VAL A 437 -16.93 -29.39 -2.93
N ALA A 438 -17.91 -29.65 -2.04
CA ALA A 438 -19.31 -29.41 -2.34
C ALA A 438 -19.56 -27.92 -2.61
N PHE A 439 -19.08 -27.05 -1.72
CA PHE A 439 -19.16 -25.60 -1.81
C PHE A 439 -18.55 -25.06 -3.14
N GLU A 440 -17.31 -25.42 -3.44
CA GLU A 440 -16.62 -24.98 -4.66
C GLU A 440 -17.24 -25.58 -5.93
N SER A 441 -17.72 -26.84 -5.88
CA SER A 441 -18.38 -27.46 -7.02
C SER A 441 -19.67 -26.72 -7.41
N ALA A 442 -20.45 -26.27 -6.42
CA ALA A 442 -21.64 -25.46 -6.66
C ALA A 442 -21.28 -24.08 -7.24
N LEU A 443 -20.25 -23.42 -6.70
CA LEU A 443 -19.77 -22.14 -7.22
C LEU A 443 -19.14 -22.24 -8.62
N ALA A 444 -18.55 -23.38 -8.98
CA ALA A 444 -17.95 -23.62 -10.31
C ALA A 444 -18.96 -24.20 -11.32
N ALA A 445 -20.22 -24.47 -10.92
CA ALA A 445 -21.24 -25.06 -11.79
C ALA A 445 -21.69 -24.16 -12.94
N PRO A 446 -21.99 -22.85 -12.75
CA PRO A 446 -22.43 -21.97 -13.82
C PRO A 446 -21.42 -21.89 -14.99
N SER A 447 -21.92 -21.87 -16.22
CA SER A 447 -21.13 -21.67 -17.43
C SER A 447 -21.22 -20.23 -17.95
N GLY A 448 -22.30 -19.56 -17.63
CA GLY A 448 -22.60 -18.19 -18.04
C GLY A 448 -23.10 -17.32 -16.86
N TRP A 449 -23.03 -16.02 -17.07
CA TRP A 449 -23.43 -15.03 -16.09
C TRP A 449 -24.93 -15.03 -15.73
N GLU A 450 -25.76 -15.58 -16.61
CA GLU A 450 -27.22 -15.72 -16.42
C GLU A 450 -27.59 -16.94 -15.58
N GLU A 451 -26.66 -17.86 -15.38
CA GLU A 451 -26.87 -19.07 -14.58
C GLU A 451 -26.51 -18.79 -13.10
N GLU A 452 -27.46 -19.03 -12.21
CA GLU A 452 -27.17 -18.96 -10.77
C GLU A 452 -26.66 -20.31 -10.25
N PRO A 453 -25.69 -20.32 -9.31
CA PRO A 453 -25.28 -21.53 -8.65
C PRO A 453 -26.46 -22.19 -7.95
N THR A 454 -26.61 -23.51 -8.13
CA THR A 454 -27.69 -24.26 -7.45
C THR A 454 -27.44 -24.28 -5.95
N ALA A 455 -28.44 -23.88 -5.18
CA ALA A 455 -28.39 -23.98 -3.73
C ALA A 455 -28.18 -25.45 -3.29
N ILE A 456 -27.24 -25.66 -2.40
CA ILE A 456 -26.94 -26.96 -1.80
C ILE A 456 -26.98 -26.82 -0.27
N LEU A 457 -27.20 -27.94 0.42
CA LEU A 457 -27.13 -27.92 1.88
C LEU A 457 -25.67 -27.89 2.34
N LEU A 458 -25.28 -26.77 2.93
CA LEU A 458 -23.95 -26.53 3.47
C LEU A 458 -24.00 -26.27 4.98
N PRO A 459 -22.91 -26.51 5.73
CA PRO A 459 -22.78 -25.97 7.09
C PRO A 459 -23.02 -24.45 7.11
N THR A 460 -23.64 -23.93 8.18
CA THR A 460 -24.17 -22.56 8.27
C THR A 460 -23.15 -21.49 7.81
N HIS A 461 -21.91 -21.58 8.26
CA HIS A 461 -20.87 -20.61 7.92
C HIS A 461 -20.42 -20.71 6.44
N LEU A 462 -20.45 -21.90 5.84
CA LEU A 462 -20.22 -22.08 4.41
C LEU A 462 -21.44 -21.61 3.59
N GLN A 463 -22.66 -21.81 4.10
CA GLN A 463 -23.86 -21.30 3.46
C GLN A 463 -23.83 -19.78 3.38
N GLN A 464 -23.49 -19.10 4.47
CA GLN A 464 -23.34 -17.64 4.49
C GLN A 464 -22.28 -17.16 3.49
N ALA A 465 -21.10 -17.80 3.45
CA ALA A 465 -20.06 -17.47 2.49
C ALA A 465 -20.53 -17.71 1.04
N PHE A 466 -21.27 -18.80 0.80
CA PHE A 466 -21.84 -19.12 -0.51
C PHE A 466 -22.80 -18.02 -0.98
N ASP A 467 -23.74 -17.62 -0.14
CA ASP A 467 -24.74 -16.60 -0.47
C ASP A 467 -24.08 -15.23 -0.72
N ILE A 468 -23.08 -14.85 0.07
CA ILE A 468 -22.29 -13.62 -0.13
C ILE A 468 -21.54 -13.67 -1.47
N ILE A 469 -20.90 -14.80 -1.83
CA ILE A 469 -20.17 -14.93 -3.09
C ILE A 469 -21.11 -14.92 -4.29
N VAL A 470 -22.27 -15.59 -4.21
CA VAL A 470 -23.30 -15.54 -5.25
C VAL A 470 -23.78 -14.11 -5.46
N ALA A 471 -24.05 -13.38 -4.37
CA ALA A 471 -24.42 -11.97 -4.44
C ALA A 471 -23.30 -11.10 -5.03
N LEU A 472 -22.04 -11.33 -4.65
CA LEU A 472 -20.88 -10.62 -5.21
C LEU A 472 -20.79 -10.80 -6.74
N ARG A 473 -20.98 -12.03 -7.24
CA ARG A 473 -20.99 -12.32 -8.67
C ARG A 473 -22.19 -11.66 -9.38
N ARG A 474 -23.36 -11.64 -8.75
CA ARG A 474 -24.53 -10.92 -9.26
C ARG A 474 -24.24 -9.41 -9.37
N ILE A 475 -23.64 -8.81 -8.35
CA ILE A 475 -23.22 -7.40 -8.36
C ILE A 475 -22.24 -7.16 -9.52
N ALA A 476 -21.24 -8.02 -9.73
CA ALA A 476 -20.31 -7.90 -10.86
C ALA A 476 -21.04 -7.92 -12.20
N ARG A 477 -21.96 -8.89 -12.39
CA ARG A 477 -22.79 -8.99 -13.60
C ARG A 477 -23.57 -7.71 -13.87
N GLU A 478 -24.27 -7.21 -12.87
CA GLU A 478 -25.16 -6.05 -13.01
C GLU A 478 -24.38 -4.76 -13.24
N ARG A 479 -23.29 -4.53 -12.49
CA ARG A 479 -22.49 -3.29 -12.56
C ARG A 479 -21.67 -3.18 -13.83
N LEU A 480 -21.20 -4.30 -14.39
CA LEU A 480 -20.43 -4.36 -15.62
C LEU A 480 -21.26 -4.81 -16.83
N SER A 481 -22.58 -4.98 -16.67
CA SER A 481 -23.51 -5.44 -17.72
C SER A 481 -23.02 -6.73 -18.43
N LEU A 482 -22.53 -7.70 -17.63
CA LEU A 482 -21.95 -8.92 -18.16
C LEU A 482 -23.02 -9.91 -18.62
N SER A 483 -22.72 -10.58 -19.71
CA SER A 483 -23.55 -11.64 -20.30
C SER A 483 -22.67 -12.76 -20.88
N GLY A 484 -23.27 -13.89 -21.19
CA GLY A 484 -22.57 -15.02 -21.84
C GLY A 484 -21.59 -15.73 -20.90
N SER A 485 -20.42 -16.09 -21.40
CA SER A 485 -19.44 -16.96 -20.71
C SER A 485 -18.82 -16.31 -19.48
N MET A 486 -18.65 -17.11 -18.42
CA MET A 486 -17.87 -16.73 -17.21
C MET A 486 -16.38 -17.06 -17.34
N GLU A 487 -15.87 -17.40 -18.51
CA GLU A 487 -14.50 -17.88 -18.70
C GLU A 487 -13.45 -16.91 -18.16
N ALA A 488 -13.56 -15.61 -18.46
CA ALA A 488 -12.63 -14.59 -17.97
C ALA A 488 -12.59 -14.52 -16.42
N TYR A 489 -13.74 -14.69 -15.79
CA TYR A 489 -13.82 -14.72 -14.33
C TYR A 489 -13.20 -15.99 -13.75
N TYR A 490 -13.44 -17.15 -14.36
CA TYR A 490 -12.81 -18.40 -13.93
C TYR A 490 -11.30 -18.38 -14.12
N GLN A 491 -10.78 -17.79 -15.20
CA GLN A 491 -9.34 -17.61 -15.34
C GLN A 491 -8.77 -16.72 -14.24
N ALA A 492 -9.46 -15.65 -13.84
CA ALA A 492 -9.06 -14.82 -12.73
C ALA A 492 -9.01 -15.62 -11.41
N LEU A 493 -10.06 -16.36 -11.07
CA LEU A 493 -10.14 -17.21 -9.86
C LEU A 493 -9.07 -18.30 -9.87
N PHE A 494 -8.77 -18.89 -11.01
CA PHE A 494 -7.72 -19.89 -11.18
C PHE A 494 -6.35 -19.33 -10.73
N TRP A 495 -5.96 -18.17 -11.25
CA TRP A 495 -4.68 -17.56 -10.92
C TRP A 495 -4.61 -17.06 -9.48
N HIS A 496 -5.70 -16.51 -8.96
CA HIS A 496 -5.79 -16.14 -7.54
C HIS A 496 -5.67 -17.35 -6.61
N ALA A 497 -6.31 -18.47 -6.92
CA ALA A 497 -6.16 -19.71 -6.15
C ALA A 497 -4.71 -20.25 -6.17
N LEU A 498 -4.04 -20.24 -7.33
CA LEU A 498 -2.63 -20.62 -7.42
C LEU A 498 -1.71 -19.64 -6.66
N ASN A 499 -2.08 -18.36 -6.58
CA ASN A 499 -1.37 -17.39 -5.76
C ASN A 499 -1.47 -17.74 -4.25
N VAL A 500 -2.62 -18.22 -3.78
CA VAL A 500 -2.77 -18.74 -2.40
C VAL A 500 -1.80 -19.90 -2.15
N VAL A 501 -1.66 -20.84 -3.10
CA VAL A 501 -0.69 -21.94 -3.00
C VAL A 501 0.75 -21.43 -2.88
N ARG A 502 1.09 -20.39 -3.65
CA ARG A 502 2.42 -19.75 -3.64
C ARG A 502 2.75 -19.06 -2.32
N MET A 503 1.78 -18.43 -1.68
CA MET A 503 2.02 -17.61 -0.49
C MET A 503 2.47 -18.44 0.72
N LYS A 504 3.45 -17.90 1.48
CA LYS A 504 4.00 -18.56 2.69
C LYS A 504 3.01 -18.55 3.86
N THR A 505 2.19 -17.54 3.93
CA THR A 505 1.30 -17.26 5.06
C THR A 505 0.16 -18.26 5.23
N PHE A 506 -0.25 -18.91 4.13
CA PHE A 506 -1.35 -19.88 4.17
C PHE A 506 -0.93 -21.25 4.69
N SER A 507 -1.79 -21.85 5.51
CA SER A 507 -1.62 -23.20 6.04
C SER A 507 -1.65 -24.27 4.93
N ARG A 508 -1.20 -25.48 5.25
CA ARG A 508 -1.27 -26.63 4.34
C ARG A 508 -2.71 -26.95 3.93
N ALA A 509 -3.67 -26.78 4.85
CA ALA A 509 -5.09 -27.01 4.58
C ALA A 509 -5.64 -26.00 3.57
N HIS A 510 -5.40 -24.69 3.76
CA HIS A 510 -5.78 -23.66 2.79
C HIS A 510 -5.19 -23.92 1.40
N LYS A 511 -3.92 -24.32 1.30
CA LYS A 511 -3.29 -24.62 0.01
C LYS A 511 -3.90 -25.83 -0.70
N ARG A 512 -4.32 -26.84 0.04
CA ARG A 512 -5.06 -27.97 -0.53
C ARG A 512 -6.44 -27.55 -1.04
N GLN A 513 -7.15 -26.74 -0.28
CA GLN A 513 -8.44 -26.17 -0.70
C GLN A 513 -8.28 -25.27 -1.93
N ALA A 514 -7.25 -24.44 -2.00
CA ALA A 514 -6.95 -23.61 -3.17
C ALA A 514 -6.62 -24.45 -4.41
N LEU A 515 -5.93 -25.58 -4.26
CA LEU A 515 -5.71 -26.52 -5.36
C LEU A 515 -7.00 -27.19 -5.82
N VAL A 516 -7.93 -27.51 -4.89
CA VAL A 516 -9.27 -28.03 -5.24
C VAL A 516 -10.07 -26.99 -6.03
N ALA A 517 -10.11 -25.75 -5.55
CA ALA A 517 -10.80 -24.67 -6.25
C ALA A 517 -10.23 -24.48 -7.67
N ALA A 518 -8.91 -24.41 -7.79
CA ALA A 518 -8.26 -24.33 -9.10
C ALA A 518 -8.56 -25.54 -9.98
N ALA A 519 -8.63 -26.75 -9.43
CA ALA A 519 -8.92 -27.99 -10.18
C ALA A 519 -10.35 -28.00 -10.73
N LEU A 520 -11.34 -27.56 -9.95
CA LEU A 520 -12.74 -27.46 -10.39
C LEU A 520 -12.91 -26.41 -11.49
N VAL A 521 -12.22 -25.28 -11.36
CA VAL A 521 -12.14 -24.28 -12.43
C VAL A 521 -11.45 -24.82 -13.67
N THR A 522 -10.39 -25.64 -13.51
CA THR A 522 -9.71 -26.31 -14.64
C THR A 522 -10.68 -27.17 -15.44
N GLU A 523 -11.55 -27.95 -14.79
CA GLU A 523 -12.57 -28.75 -15.51
C GLU A 523 -13.50 -27.88 -16.36
N ARG A 524 -13.80 -26.67 -15.89
CA ARG A 524 -14.63 -25.73 -16.66
C ARG A 524 -13.87 -25.17 -17.86
N LEU A 525 -12.65 -24.72 -17.66
CA LEU A 525 -11.81 -24.14 -18.71
C LEU A 525 -11.48 -25.18 -19.79
N GLN A 526 -11.21 -26.45 -19.42
CA GLN A 526 -10.98 -27.52 -20.38
C GLN A 526 -12.21 -27.81 -21.24
N LYS A 527 -13.42 -27.85 -20.66
CA LYS A 527 -14.66 -28.01 -21.41
C LYS A 527 -14.92 -26.88 -22.43
N SER A 528 -14.45 -25.68 -22.13
CA SER A 528 -14.52 -24.55 -23.06
C SER A 528 -13.51 -24.70 -24.20
N LEU A 529 -12.29 -25.15 -23.92
CA LEU A 529 -11.25 -25.44 -24.92
C LEU A 529 -11.65 -26.57 -25.88
N ASP A 530 -12.27 -27.65 -25.36
CA ASP A 530 -12.75 -28.78 -26.15
C ASP A 530 -13.93 -28.42 -27.06
N ARG A 531 -14.62 -27.32 -26.82
CA ARG A 531 -15.74 -26.81 -27.62
C ARG A 531 -15.33 -25.82 -28.69
N MET A 532 -14.10 -25.31 -28.65
CA MET A 532 -13.57 -24.46 -29.73
C MET A 532 -13.28 -25.29 -30.97
N PRO A 533 -13.68 -24.87 -32.20
CA PRO A 533 -13.32 -25.54 -33.42
C PRO A 533 -11.80 -25.58 -33.56
N THR A 534 -11.26 -26.72 -33.97
CA THR A 534 -9.82 -26.98 -34.15
C THR A 534 -9.15 -26.13 -35.25
N ASP A 535 -9.89 -25.24 -35.91
CA ASP A 535 -9.44 -24.52 -37.10
C ASP A 535 -8.74 -23.16 -36.83
N SER A 536 -8.44 -22.82 -35.56
CA SER A 536 -7.80 -21.52 -35.23
C SER A 536 -6.28 -21.61 -34.98
N TYR A 537 -5.64 -22.74 -35.31
CA TYR A 537 -4.18 -22.92 -35.19
C TYR A 537 -3.53 -23.21 -36.56
N THR A 538 -3.67 -22.30 -37.52
CA THR A 538 -2.79 -22.24 -38.70
C THR A 538 -2.22 -20.84 -38.85
#